data_c2197fc780268fccf3b6b50c497c4a7e
#
_entry.id   c2197fc780268fccf3b6b50c497c4a7e
#
_cell.length_a   1.000
_cell.length_b   1.000
_cell.length_c   1.000
_cell.angle_alpha   90.00
_cell.angle_beta   90.00
_cell.angle_gamma   90.00
#
_symmetry.space_group_name_H-M   'P 1'
#
loop_
_entity.id
_entity.type
_entity.pdbx_description
1 polymer ?
#
loop_
_entity_poly.entity_id
_entity_poly.type
_entity_poly.pdbx_seq_one_letter_code
_entity_poly.pdbx_strand_id
1 'polypeptide(L)'
;MADRKNEGALAAAYAAKRPEEVAALYDRWSDTYDADMSAVGYRHPTICLALLARHLPRGAAPLLDAGAGTGLIGEWLKIAGYPQVEALDISEGMLAQAARKGVYSALHCLALGGPLPFADDAYAGIISAGVFTSGHVGAEGLDELIRICRPGGIIVLTVKNTLWDAGFSARIADLEAKGVVTRAEETSPYVSMPGEADTVPSRGVVLRVN
;
A
#
# COMPACT_ATOMS: atom_id res chain seq x y z
N MET A 1 -8.31 -12.78 -27.30
CA MET A 1 -7.00 -13.34 -26.90
C MET A 1 -6.24 -12.18 -26.30
N ALA A 2 -6.33 -12.00 -24.98
CA ALA A 2 -5.52 -11.01 -24.26
C ALA A 2 -4.10 -11.59 -24.18
N ASP A 3 -3.15 -10.78 -24.59
CA ASP A 3 -1.75 -11.12 -24.81
C ASP A 3 -1.08 -11.51 -23.47
N ARG A 4 -0.45 -12.69 -23.41
CA ARG A 4 0.28 -13.23 -22.24
C ARG A 4 1.54 -12.45 -21.83
N LYS A 5 1.65 -11.17 -22.15
CA LYS A 5 2.82 -10.36 -21.80
C LYS A 5 2.90 -10.00 -20.31
N ASN A 6 1.78 -10.09 -19.57
CA ASN A 6 1.70 -9.64 -18.16
C ASN A 6 2.09 -10.70 -17.13
N GLU A 7 1.95 -12.00 -17.44
CA GLU A 7 2.41 -13.08 -16.55
C GLU A 7 3.90 -12.94 -16.18
N GLY A 8 4.70 -12.31 -17.06
CA GLY A 8 6.12 -12.09 -16.84
C GLY A 8 6.45 -10.95 -15.86
N ALA A 9 5.75 -9.83 -15.89
CA ALA A 9 6.09 -8.65 -15.08
C ALA A 9 5.71 -8.85 -13.61
N LEU A 10 4.51 -9.37 -13.33
CA LEU A 10 4.06 -9.66 -11.96
C LEU A 10 4.89 -10.77 -11.31
N ALA A 11 5.17 -11.87 -12.05
CA ALA A 11 6.02 -12.94 -11.56
C ALA A 11 7.46 -12.47 -11.29
N ALA A 12 8.00 -11.60 -12.15
CA ALA A 12 9.31 -11.00 -11.96
C ALA A 12 9.34 -10.08 -10.72
N ALA A 13 8.25 -9.31 -10.47
CA ALA A 13 8.11 -8.46 -9.29
C ALA A 13 8.18 -9.28 -8.00
N TYR A 14 7.51 -10.42 -7.95
CA TYR A 14 7.55 -11.33 -6.78
C TYR A 14 8.87 -12.10 -6.63
N ALA A 15 9.66 -12.24 -7.69
CA ALA A 15 10.96 -12.90 -7.66
C ALA A 15 12.12 -11.96 -7.28
N ALA A 16 11.96 -10.66 -7.42
CA ALA A 16 12.97 -9.66 -7.07
C ALA A 16 13.25 -9.68 -5.56
N LYS A 17 14.53 -9.62 -5.19
CA LYS A 17 14.97 -9.74 -3.77
C LYS A 17 15.59 -8.46 -3.22
N ARG A 18 15.95 -7.53 -4.10
CA ARG A 18 16.61 -6.28 -3.70
C ARG A 18 15.75 -5.09 -4.09
N PRO A 19 15.68 -4.04 -3.27
CA PRO A 19 14.89 -2.85 -3.54
C PRO A 19 15.16 -2.24 -4.93
N GLU A 20 16.42 -2.20 -5.36
CA GLU A 20 16.81 -1.64 -6.66
C GLU A 20 16.28 -2.47 -7.85
N GLU A 21 16.19 -3.79 -7.67
CA GLU A 21 15.63 -4.69 -8.68
C GLU A 21 14.10 -4.47 -8.81
N VAL A 22 13.45 -4.30 -7.66
CA VAL A 22 12.02 -3.97 -7.58
C VAL A 22 11.75 -2.63 -8.26
N ALA A 23 12.50 -1.57 -7.91
CA ALA A 23 12.37 -0.25 -8.51
C ALA A 23 12.51 -0.30 -10.03
N ALA A 24 13.61 -0.87 -10.54
CA ALA A 24 13.88 -0.97 -11.97
C ALA A 24 12.82 -1.78 -12.74
N LEU A 25 12.17 -2.73 -12.10
CA LEU A 25 11.10 -3.49 -12.71
C LEU A 25 9.82 -2.67 -12.80
N TYR A 26 9.43 -2.00 -11.73
CA TYR A 26 8.26 -1.13 -11.72
C TYR A 26 8.45 0.09 -12.62
N ASP A 27 9.65 0.64 -12.76
CA ASP A 27 9.95 1.70 -13.73
C ASP A 27 9.61 1.26 -15.16
N ARG A 28 10.02 0.06 -15.55
CA ARG A 28 9.73 -0.48 -16.90
C ARG A 28 8.24 -0.81 -17.09
N TRP A 29 7.53 -1.12 -16.01
CA TRP A 29 6.11 -1.50 -16.06
C TRP A 29 5.16 -0.31 -15.98
N SER A 30 5.65 0.84 -15.55
CA SER A 30 4.83 2.02 -15.20
C SER A 30 3.87 2.47 -16.30
N ASP A 31 4.25 2.39 -17.56
CA ASP A 31 3.43 2.85 -18.70
C ASP A 31 2.19 1.97 -18.97
N THR A 32 2.22 0.68 -18.61
CA THR A 32 1.11 -0.25 -18.86
C THR A 32 0.42 -0.71 -17.58
N TYR A 33 0.97 -0.39 -16.41
CA TYR A 33 0.54 -0.90 -15.13
C TYR A 33 -0.96 -0.73 -14.85
N ASP A 34 -1.52 0.46 -15.09
CA ASP A 34 -2.94 0.73 -14.83
C ASP A 34 -3.86 -0.13 -15.71
N ALA A 35 -3.51 -0.29 -16.98
CA ALA A 35 -4.26 -1.12 -17.91
C ALA A 35 -4.18 -2.61 -17.52
N ASP A 36 -3.00 -3.06 -17.13
CA ASP A 36 -2.75 -4.44 -16.72
C ASP A 36 -3.49 -4.78 -15.43
N MET A 37 -3.46 -3.89 -14.42
CA MET A 37 -4.20 -4.05 -13.17
C MET A 37 -5.72 -4.02 -13.39
N SER A 38 -6.19 -3.18 -14.30
CA SER A 38 -7.61 -3.14 -14.69
C SER A 38 -8.04 -4.45 -15.34
N ALA A 39 -7.22 -5.02 -16.22
CA ALA A 39 -7.52 -6.26 -16.94
C ALA A 39 -7.66 -7.46 -15.99
N VAL A 40 -6.89 -7.52 -14.91
CA VAL A 40 -6.97 -8.60 -13.89
C VAL A 40 -7.94 -8.30 -12.75
N GLY A 41 -8.61 -7.15 -12.79
CA GLY A 41 -9.60 -6.75 -11.79
C GLY A 41 -9.00 -6.49 -10.41
N TYR A 42 -7.91 -5.71 -10.34
CA TYR A 42 -7.17 -5.40 -9.11
C TYR A 42 -8.02 -4.69 -8.06
N ARG A 43 -8.11 -5.25 -6.87
CA ARG A 43 -9.09 -4.86 -5.82
C ARG A 43 -8.48 -4.13 -4.63
N HIS A 44 -7.16 -4.19 -4.42
CA HIS A 44 -6.56 -3.58 -3.24
C HIS A 44 -6.90 -2.10 -3.04
N PRO A 45 -6.82 -1.22 -4.07
CA PRO A 45 -7.16 0.18 -3.92
C PRO A 45 -8.58 0.42 -3.41
N THR A 46 -9.57 -0.28 -3.98
CA THR A 46 -10.99 -0.14 -3.60
C THR A 46 -11.23 -0.63 -2.17
N ILE A 47 -10.62 -1.76 -1.78
CA ILE A 47 -10.75 -2.30 -0.43
C ILE A 47 -10.10 -1.38 0.59
N CYS A 48 -8.89 -0.87 0.32
CA CYS A 48 -8.22 0.08 1.20
C CYS A 48 -9.01 1.37 1.37
N LEU A 49 -9.57 1.92 0.29
CA LEU A 49 -10.42 3.11 0.36
C LEU A 49 -11.66 2.87 1.23
N ALA A 50 -12.34 1.73 1.04
CA ALA A 50 -13.52 1.39 1.82
C ALA A 50 -13.22 1.22 3.31
N LEU A 51 -12.07 0.61 3.65
CA LEU A 51 -11.58 0.48 5.01
C LEU A 51 -11.24 1.84 5.62
N LEU A 52 -10.47 2.66 4.89
CA LEU A 52 -10.09 3.99 5.36
C LEU A 52 -11.32 4.86 5.66
N ALA A 53 -12.28 4.90 4.74
CA ALA A 53 -13.47 5.74 4.86
C ALA A 53 -14.39 5.36 6.04
N ARG A 54 -14.29 4.13 6.54
CA ARG A 54 -15.03 3.70 7.76
C ARG A 54 -14.37 4.15 9.05
N HIS A 55 -13.07 4.36 9.06
CA HIS A 55 -12.29 4.58 10.29
C HIS A 55 -11.68 5.98 10.40
N LEU A 56 -11.51 6.67 9.26
CA LEU A 56 -10.92 8.00 9.22
C LEU A 56 -11.95 9.02 8.70
N PRO A 57 -12.25 10.09 9.44
CA PRO A 57 -13.24 11.08 9.02
C PRO A 57 -12.80 11.82 7.75
N ARG A 58 -13.78 12.19 6.92
CA ARG A 58 -13.56 13.06 5.77
C ARG A 58 -12.90 14.37 6.20
N GLY A 59 -12.00 14.89 5.40
CA GLY A 59 -11.22 16.10 5.71
C GLY A 59 -9.97 15.83 6.54
N ALA A 60 -9.76 14.60 7.04
CA ALA A 60 -8.50 14.27 7.70
C ALA A 60 -7.31 14.50 6.76
N ALA A 61 -6.26 15.14 7.28
CA ALA A 61 -5.07 15.52 6.53
C ALA A 61 -3.87 15.73 7.46
N PRO A 62 -2.64 15.60 6.93
CA PRO A 62 -2.31 14.97 5.66
C PRO A 62 -2.43 13.45 5.71
N LEU A 63 -2.58 12.80 4.53
CA LEU A 63 -2.52 11.36 4.37
C LEU A 63 -1.25 10.99 3.59
N LEU A 64 -0.74 9.78 3.84
CA LEU A 64 0.32 9.16 3.05
C LEU A 64 -0.23 7.93 2.32
N ASP A 65 -0.06 7.89 1.00
CA ASP A 65 -0.22 6.71 0.15
C ASP A 65 1.16 6.05 0.03
N ALA A 66 1.40 5.03 0.85
CA ALA A 66 2.69 4.38 1.03
C ALA A 66 2.82 3.15 0.10
N GLY A 67 3.63 3.27 -0.94
CA GLY A 67 3.66 2.39 -2.10
C GLY A 67 2.55 2.75 -3.08
N ALA A 68 2.48 4.04 -3.43
CA ALA A 68 1.41 4.61 -4.24
C ALA A 68 1.38 4.06 -5.68
N GLY A 69 2.50 3.55 -6.19
CA GLY A 69 2.63 3.14 -7.56
C GLY A 69 2.29 4.28 -8.52
N THR A 70 1.48 3.99 -9.51
CA THR A 70 0.95 4.97 -10.47
C THR A 70 -0.14 5.87 -9.88
N GLY A 71 -0.47 5.73 -8.59
CA GLY A 71 -1.50 6.53 -7.92
C GLY A 71 -2.92 6.07 -8.20
N LEU A 72 -3.18 4.79 -8.34
CA LEU A 72 -4.52 4.23 -8.57
C LEU A 72 -5.54 4.63 -7.49
N ILE A 73 -5.11 4.84 -6.25
CA ILE A 73 -6.02 5.22 -5.17
C ILE A 73 -6.13 6.73 -4.98
N GLY A 74 -5.16 7.52 -5.45
CA GLY A 74 -5.08 8.95 -5.17
C GLY A 74 -6.31 9.74 -5.61
N GLU A 75 -6.83 9.48 -6.82
CA GLU A 75 -8.05 10.13 -7.32
C GLU A 75 -9.27 9.80 -6.44
N TRP A 76 -9.40 8.56 -6.03
CA TRP A 76 -10.50 8.11 -5.18
C TRP A 76 -10.43 8.72 -3.78
N LEU A 77 -9.21 8.88 -3.21
CA LEU A 77 -9.00 9.57 -1.93
C LEU A 77 -9.46 11.02 -2.02
N LYS A 78 -9.12 11.73 -3.10
CA LYS A 78 -9.55 13.10 -3.32
C LYS A 78 -11.07 13.21 -3.46
N ILE A 79 -11.70 12.33 -4.24
CA ILE A 79 -13.16 12.25 -4.42
C ILE A 79 -13.85 11.92 -3.08
N ALA A 80 -13.26 11.03 -2.27
CA ALA A 80 -13.78 10.66 -0.96
C ALA A 80 -13.67 11.79 0.07
N GLY A 81 -12.96 12.88 -0.25
CA GLY A 81 -12.90 14.08 0.58
C GLY A 81 -11.67 14.18 1.48
N TYR A 82 -10.57 13.56 1.09
CA TYR A 82 -9.27 13.71 1.74
C TYR A 82 -8.44 14.76 0.94
N PRO A 83 -8.29 15.98 1.47
CA PRO A 83 -7.85 17.13 0.66
C PRO A 83 -6.34 17.16 0.39
N GLN A 84 -5.55 16.55 1.25
CA GLN A 84 -4.09 16.56 1.18
C GLN A 84 -3.58 15.13 1.30
N VAL A 85 -3.10 14.58 0.19
CA VAL A 85 -2.51 13.24 0.11
C VAL A 85 -1.11 13.37 -0.48
N GLU A 86 -0.14 12.75 0.15
CA GLU A 86 1.23 12.61 -0.35
C GLU A 86 1.44 11.17 -0.81
N ALA A 87 2.27 10.98 -1.82
CA ALA A 87 2.62 9.66 -2.34
C ALA A 87 4.06 9.31 -2.01
N LEU A 88 4.30 8.06 -1.63
CA LEU A 88 5.62 7.48 -1.49
C LEU A 88 5.70 6.20 -2.32
N ASP A 89 6.73 6.09 -3.15
CA ASP A 89 7.04 4.86 -3.89
C ASP A 89 8.54 4.75 -4.13
N ILE A 90 9.03 3.54 -4.35
CA ILE A 90 10.44 3.28 -4.65
C ILE A 90 10.78 3.55 -6.13
N SER A 91 9.77 3.53 -7.02
CA SER A 91 9.92 3.66 -8.47
C SER A 91 9.66 5.09 -8.93
N GLU A 92 10.68 5.71 -9.53
CA GLU A 92 10.53 7.03 -10.15
C GLU A 92 9.54 7.01 -11.33
N GLY A 93 9.54 5.92 -12.12
CA GLY A 93 8.62 5.74 -13.22
C GLY A 93 7.16 5.67 -12.76
N MET A 94 6.88 4.95 -11.67
CA MET A 94 5.55 4.93 -11.04
C MET A 94 5.13 6.31 -10.56
N LEU A 95 5.98 7.00 -9.83
CA LEU A 95 5.71 8.36 -9.34
C LEU A 95 5.50 9.37 -10.48
N ALA A 96 6.20 9.20 -11.61
CA ALA A 96 5.97 10.03 -12.79
C ALA A 96 4.55 9.85 -13.36
N GLN A 97 4.00 8.64 -13.33
CA GLN A 97 2.60 8.40 -13.70
C GLN A 97 1.63 9.00 -12.64
N ALA A 98 1.93 8.82 -11.36
CA ALA A 98 1.15 9.41 -10.27
C ALA A 98 1.10 10.95 -10.37
N ALA A 99 2.23 11.58 -10.72
CA ALA A 99 2.33 13.03 -10.95
C ALA A 99 1.36 13.53 -12.03
N ARG A 100 1.19 12.77 -13.12
CA ARG A 100 0.28 13.14 -14.23
C ARG A 100 -1.19 13.20 -13.80
N LYS A 101 -1.58 12.48 -12.75
CA LYS A 101 -2.94 12.50 -12.21
C LYS A 101 -3.25 13.80 -11.44
N GLY A 102 -2.24 14.52 -10.96
CA GLY A 102 -2.40 15.83 -10.34
C GLY A 102 -3.21 15.82 -9.03
N VAL A 103 -3.17 14.72 -8.30
CA VAL A 103 -3.98 14.51 -7.09
C VAL A 103 -3.16 14.54 -5.80
N TYR A 104 -1.86 14.31 -5.88
CA TYR A 104 -0.95 14.33 -4.74
C TYR A 104 -0.34 15.70 -4.51
N SER A 105 -0.22 16.09 -3.23
CA SER A 105 0.42 17.34 -2.80
C SER A 105 1.95 17.26 -2.79
N ALA A 106 2.50 16.07 -2.63
CA ALA A 106 3.93 15.77 -2.71
C ALA A 106 4.16 14.34 -3.19
N LEU A 107 5.33 14.07 -3.78
CA LEU A 107 5.77 12.77 -4.26
C LEU A 107 7.15 12.49 -3.68
N HIS A 108 7.33 11.35 -3.04
CA HIS A 108 8.55 10.95 -2.34
C HIS A 108 9.09 9.65 -2.95
N CYS A 109 10.25 9.71 -3.62
CA CYS A 109 10.93 8.51 -4.13
C CYS A 109 11.75 7.90 -3.00
N LEU A 110 11.15 6.98 -2.24
CA LEU A 110 11.71 6.36 -1.04
C LEU A 110 11.29 4.89 -0.93
N ALA A 111 12.16 4.06 -0.33
CA ALA A 111 11.84 2.67 -0.02
C ALA A 111 11.18 2.55 1.36
N LEU A 112 10.13 1.74 1.46
CA LEU A 112 9.58 1.29 2.74
C LEU A 112 10.45 0.17 3.34
N GLY A 113 10.36 0.00 4.66
CA GLY A 113 11.11 -1.02 5.40
C GLY A 113 12.39 -0.51 6.05
N GLY A 114 12.74 0.76 5.84
CA GLY A 114 13.84 1.47 6.50
C GLY A 114 13.38 2.82 7.03
N PRO A 115 14.29 3.61 7.67
CA PRO A 115 13.95 4.94 8.19
C PRO A 115 13.44 5.87 7.10
N LEU A 116 12.37 6.60 7.41
CA LEU A 116 11.76 7.59 6.52
C LEU A 116 12.06 9.03 7.02
N PRO A 117 12.35 9.98 6.12
CA PRO A 117 12.71 11.35 6.48
C PRO A 117 11.48 12.22 6.85
N PHE A 118 10.48 11.62 7.46
CA PHE A 118 9.30 12.31 7.97
C PHE A 118 9.39 12.47 9.47
N ALA A 119 8.80 13.54 9.99
CA ALA A 119 8.66 13.74 11.42
C ALA A 119 7.76 12.68 12.05
N ASP A 120 7.92 12.43 13.35
CA ASP A 120 6.95 11.67 14.14
C ASP A 120 5.58 12.35 14.04
N ASP A 121 4.51 11.56 14.07
CA ASP A 121 3.12 12.05 14.11
C ASP A 121 2.70 12.95 12.91
N ALA A 122 3.42 12.84 11.79
CA ALA A 122 3.20 13.71 10.62
C ALA A 122 1.84 13.50 9.94
N TYR A 123 1.34 12.26 9.89
CA TYR A 123 0.17 11.91 9.08
C TYR A 123 -1.06 11.56 9.92
N ALA A 124 -2.22 12.04 9.48
CA ALA A 124 -3.52 11.69 10.05
C ALA A 124 -3.95 10.26 9.70
N GLY A 125 -3.49 9.79 8.57
CA GLY A 125 -3.75 8.44 8.10
C GLY A 125 -2.75 8.01 7.04
N ILE A 126 -2.55 6.71 6.98
CA ILE A 126 -1.66 6.06 6.01
C ILE A 126 -2.41 4.93 5.33
N ILE A 127 -2.24 4.82 4.02
CA ILE A 127 -2.82 3.74 3.23
C ILE A 127 -1.69 3.04 2.47
N SER A 128 -1.70 1.71 2.44
CA SER A 128 -0.68 0.93 1.73
C SER A 128 -1.33 -0.27 1.05
N ALA A 129 -1.56 -0.14 -0.26
CA ALA A 129 -2.30 -1.07 -1.08
C ALA A 129 -1.36 -1.93 -1.95
N GLY A 130 -1.24 -3.23 -1.64
CA GLY A 130 -0.47 -4.17 -2.46
C GLY A 130 1.04 -4.19 -2.21
N VAL A 131 1.50 -3.60 -1.11
CA VAL A 131 2.94 -3.48 -0.78
C VAL A 131 3.41 -4.64 0.12
N PHE A 132 2.64 -5.00 1.14
CA PHE A 132 3.02 -6.05 2.08
C PHE A 132 2.80 -7.44 1.48
N THR A 133 3.83 -7.90 0.76
CA THR A 133 3.83 -9.18 0.03
C THR A 133 5.24 -9.78 0.03
N SER A 134 5.33 -11.08 -0.25
CA SER A 134 6.63 -11.76 -0.35
C SER A 134 7.53 -11.09 -1.39
N GLY A 135 8.77 -10.80 -1.03
CA GLY A 135 9.75 -10.17 -1.91
C GLY A 135 9.75 -8.64 -1.91
N HIS A 136 8.80 -7.96 -1.23
CA HIS A 136 8.76 -6.50 -1.13
C HIS A 136 9.05 -6.04 0.31
N VAL A 137 8.02 -5.72 1.08
CA VAL A 137 8.13 -5.19 2.45
C VAL A 137 7.52 -6.20 3.42
N GLY A 138 8.26 -6.54 4.48
CA GLY A 138 7.81 -7.40 5.55
C GLY A 138 7.18 -6.62 6.72
N ALA A 139 7.06 -7.29 7.86
CA ALA A 139 6.45 -6.69 9.06
C ALA A 139 7.28 -5.54 9.66
N GLU A 140 8.58 -5.45 9.32
CA GLU A 140 9.47 -4.35 9.70
C GLU A 140 9.01 -3.00 9.16
N GLY A 141 8.30 -2.98 8.03
CA GLY A 141 7.73 -1.76 7.46
C GLY A 141 6.67 -1.09 8.34
N LEU A 142 6.11 -1.81 9.33
CA LEU A 142 5.13 -1.25 10.26
C LEU A 142 5.72 -0.20 11.19
N ASP A 143 6.97 -0.35 11.60
CA ASP A 143 7.57 0.48 12.65
C ASP A 143 7.62 1.95 12.25
N GLU A 144 8.09 2.23 11.03
CA GLU A 144 8.13 3.60 10.51
C GLU A 144 6.73 4.15 10.18
N LEU A 145 5.84 3.34 9.62
CA LEU A 145 4.45 3.78 9.38
C LEU A 145 3.75 4.14 10.69
N ILE A 146 4.00 3.41 11.77
CA ILE A 146 3.45 3.73 13.09
C ILE A 146 4.07 5.02 13.62
N ARG A 147 5.41 5.18 13.55
CA ARG A 147 6.10 6.37 14.03
C ARG A 147 5.59 7.65 13.38
N ILE A 148 5.41 7.63 12.06
CA ILE A 148 4.98 8.81 11.29
C ILE A 148 3.47 9.06 11.32
N CYS A 149 2.67 8.09 11.79
CA CYS A 149 1.23 8.23 11.98
C CYS A 149 0.92 8.77 13.37
N ARG A 150 0.16 9.84 13.47
CA ARG A 150 -0.15 10.49 14.74
C ARG A 150 -1.00 9.59 15.65
N PRO A 151 -0.94 9.78 16.98
CA PRO A 151 -1.88 9.13 17.91
C PRO A 151 -3.32 9.36 17.49
N GLY A 152 -4.13 8.31 17.53
CA GLY A 152 -5.49 8.29 16.99
C GLY A 152 -5.60 8.19 15.47
N GLY A 153 -4.47 8.27 14.74
CA GLY A 153 -4.42 8.11 13.29
C GLY A 153 -4.70 6.67 12.85
N ILE A 154 -4.99 6.51 11.57
CA ILE A 154 -5.42 5.22 10.98
C ILE A 154 -4.41 4.77 9.93
N ILE A 155 -3.96 3.52 10.04
CA ILE A 155 -3.13 2.86 9.04
C ILE A 155 -3.97 1.75 8.40
N VAL A 156 -4.13 1.79 7.08
CA VAL A 156 -4.82 0.75 6.30
C VAL A 156 -3.81 0.03 5.43
N LEU A 157 -3.75 -1.28 5.57
CA LEU A 157 -2.80 -2.13 4.85
C LEU A 157 -3.54 -3.25 4.13
N THR A 158 -2.99 -3.70 2.99
CA THR A 158 -3.31 -5.03 2.46
C THR A 158 -2.08 -5.93 2.58
N VAL A 159 -2.28 -7.12 3.11
CA VAL A 159 -1.22 -8.08 3.41
C VAL A 159 -1.54 -9.41 2.74
N LYS A 160 -0.59 -9.99 2.00
CA LYS A 160 -0.74 -11.35 1.45
C LYS A 160 -0.76 -12.40 2.56
N ASN A 161 -1.62 -13.43 2.41
CA ASN A 161 -1.73 -14.49 3.42
C ASN A 161 -0.40 -15.21 3.67
N THR A 162 0.44 -15.38 2.66
CA THR A 162 1.78 -15.96 2.85
C THR A 162 2.63 -15.15 3.83
N LEU A 163 2.59 -13.82 3.77
CA LEU A 163 3.29 -12.96 4.69
C LEU A 163 2.59 -12.90 6.06
N TRP A 164 1.25 -12.90 6.05
CA TRP A 164 0.44 -12.93 7.26
C TRP A 164 0.79 -14.12 8.14
N ASP A 165 0.83 -15.31 7.55
CA ASP A 165 1.13 -16.57 8.24
C ASP A 165 2.61 -16.71 8.61
N ALA A 166 3.50 -16.04 7.86
CA ALA A 166 4.94 -16.01 8.11
C ALA A 166 5.38 -15.09 9.27
N GLY A 167 4.44 -14.49 10.01
CA GLY A 167 4.74 -13.72 11.21
C GLY A 167 4.20 -12.29 11.25
N PHE A 168 3.60 -11.79 10.16
CA PHE A 168 3.01 -10.45 10.15
C PHE A 168 1.88 -10.31 11.19
N SER A 169 1.01 -11.32 11.29
CA SER A 169 -0.05 -11.39 12.32
C SER A 169 0.50 -11.38 13.74
N ALA A 170 1.59 -12.10 13.99
CA ALA A 170 2.26 -12.13 15.28
C ALA A 170 2.89 -10.77 15.64
N ARG A 171 3.46 -10.06 14.66
CA ARG A 171 3.96 -8.69 14.87
C ARG A 171 2.87 -7.73 15.27
N ILE A 172 1.70 -7.76 14.60
CA ILE A 172 0.55 -6.94 15.00
C ILE A 172 0.12 -7.27 16.43
N ALA A 173 0.00 -8.55 16.78
CA ALA A 173 -0.38 -8.97 18.13
C ALA A 173 0.61 -8.49 19.20
N ASP A 174 1.92 -8.50 18.92
CA ASP A 174 2.94 -7.95 19.82
C ASP A 174 2.78 -6.43 20.00
N LEU A 175 2.52 -5.69 18.92
CA LEU A 175 2.26 -4.25 18.97
C LEU A 175 0.98 -3.91 19.75
N GLU A 176 -0.08 -4.72 19.60
CA GLU A 176 -1.31 -4.60 20.38
C GLU A 176 -1.06 -4.88 21.88
N ALA A 177 -0.32 -5.94 22.19
CA ALA A 177 0.02 -6.28 23.57
C ALA A 177 0.86 -5.20 24.28
N LYS A 178 1.67 -4.48 23.50
CA LYS A 178 2.46 -3.32 23.98
C LYS A 178 1.67 -2.02 24.04
N GLY A 179 0.42 -2.03 23.61
CA GLY A 179 -0.42 -0.83 23.56
C GLY A 179 0.00 0.20 22.52
N VAL A 180 0.79 -0.18 21.52
CA VAL A 180 1.27 0.73 20.47
C VAL A 180 0.19 0.98 19.42
N VAL A 181 -0.55 -0.06 19.07
CA VAL A 181 -1.68 0.02 18.14
C VAL A 181 -2.88 -0.76 18.66
N THR A 182 -4.04 -0.48 18.08
CA THR A 182 -5.26 -1.29 18.21
C THR A 182 -5.68 -1.74 16.83
N ARG A 183 -5.89 -3.03 16.60
CA ARG A 183 -6.48 -3.53 15.37
C ARG A 183 -7.97 -3.22 15.35
N ALA A 184 -8.33 -2.20 14.57
CA ALA A 184 -9.70 -1.72 14.49
C ALA A 184 -10.58 -2.59 13.60
N GLU A 185 -10.01 -3.17 12.53
CA GLU A 185 -10.72 -4.06 11.60
C GLU A 185 -9.74 -4.99 10.87
N GLU A 186 -10.22 -6.19 10.53
CA GLU A 186 -9.55 -7.14 9.63
C GLU A 186 -10.61 -7.76 8.72
N THR A 187 -10.36 -7.82 7.42
CA THR A 187 -11.26 -8.49 6.48
C THR A 187 -11.06 -10.00 6.48
N SER A 188 -12.06 -10.75 6.04
CA SER A 188 -11.81 -12.12 5.57
C SER A 188 -10.81 -12.11 4.41
N PRO A 189 -10.06 -13.21 4.20
CA PRO A 189 -9.20 -13.34 3.02
C PRO A 189 -9.98 -13.15 1.73
N TYR A 190 -9.38 -12.43 0.76
CA TYR A 190 -9.97 -12.20 -0.55
C TYR A 190 -8.94 -12.32 -1.68
N VAL A 191 -9.40 -12.69 -2.86
CA VAL A 191 -8.58 -12.71 -4.07
C VAL A 191 -8.46 -11.29 -4.61
N SER A 192 -7.25 -10.76 -4.64
CA SER A 192 -6.98 -9.37 -5.04
C SER A 192 -7.00 -9.14 -6.54
N MET A 193 -6.67 -10.16 -7.33
CA MET A 193 -6.64 -10.14 -8.80
C MET A 193 -7.37 -11.37 -9.34
N PRO A 194 -8.70 -11.34 -9.46
CA PRO A 194 -9.49 -12.53 -9.86
C PRO A 194 -9.27 -12.96 -11.31
N GLY A 195 -8.73 -12.08 -12.16
CA GLY A 195 -8.34 -12.42 -13.53
C GLY A 195 -6.99 -13.12 -13.66
N GLU A 196 -6.25 -13.24 -12.54
CA GLU A 196 -4.93 -13.87 -12.50
C GLU A 196 -5.03 -15.25 -11.85
N ALA A 197 -4.51 -16.28 -12.54
CA ALA A 197 -4.49 -17.63 -11.98
C ALA A 197 -3.56 -17.69 -10.74
N ASP A 198 -3.89 -18.57 -9.81
CA ASP A 198 -3.06 -18.89 -8.62
C ASP A 198 -2.73 -17.69 -7.71
N THR A 199 -3.57 -16.63 -7.75
CA THR A 199 -3.38 -15.47 -6.88
C THR A 199 -3.56 -15.86 -5.41
N VAL A 200 -2.49 -15.74 -4.62
CA VAL A 200 -2.55 -15.92 -3.17
C VAL A 200 -3.50 -14.87 -2.56
N PRO A 201 -4.48 -15.28 -1.74
CA PRO A 201 -5.39 -14.35 -1.07
C PRO A 201 -4.65 -13.32 -0.21
N SER A 202 -5.29 -12.18 -0.02
CA SER A 202 -4.81 -11.10 0.84
C SER A 202 -5.86 -10.74 1.88
N ARG A 203 -5.46 -9.99 2.90
CA ARG A 203 -6.34 -9.39 3.91
C ARG A 203 -6.17 -7.88 3.90
N GLY A 204 -7.26 -7.16 4.17
CA GLY A 204 -7.20 -5.77 4.57
C GLY A 204 -7.14 -5.67 6.09
N VAL A 205 -6.28 -4.83 6.61
CA VAL A 205 -6.09 -4.61 8.04
C VAL A 205 -6.14 -3.13 8.34
N VAL A 206 -6.86 -2.75 9.38
CA VAL A 206 -6.93 -1.38 9.89
C VAL A 206 -6.32 -1.35 11.28
N LEU A 207 -5.29 -0.54 11.44
CA LEU A 207 -4.65 -0.27 12.73
C LEU A 207 -4.95 1.17 13.13
N ARG A 208 -5.29 1.39 14.38
CA ARG A 208 -5.30 2.70 15.03
C ARG A 208 -4.03 2.82 15.85
N VAL A 209 -3.28 3.88 15.67
CA VAL A 209 -2.15 4.24 16.53
C VAL A 209 -2.68 4.79 17.86
N ASN A 210 -2.12 4.34 18.98
CA ASN A 210 -2.59 4.71 20.34
C ASN A 210 -1.82 5.90 20.91
#